data_3ad7480fbd4d8204cde59bbcf34e432f
#
_entry.id   3ad7480fbd4d8204cde59bbcf34e432f
#
_cell.length_a   1.000
_cell.length_b   1.000
_cell.length_c   1.000
_cell.angle_alpha   90.00
_cell.angle_beta   90.00
_cell.angle_gamma   90.00
#
_symmetry.space_group_name_H-M   'P 1'
#
loop_
_entity.id
_entity.type
_entity.pdbx_description
1 polymer ?
#
loop_
_entity_poly.entity_id
_entity_poly.type
_entity_poly.pdbx_seq_one_letter_code
_entity_poly.pdbx_strand_id
1 'polypeptide(L)'
;NGRHARYCGTPLPVSFDEAYPHSVSIVELKGRKAPQIRTIEIENPIPLVTLPKEPVVFEEAIKLLEEYPDDKPAYIRLNVLIKDYLAPDCNERASNAVRGKSCKYCYIKSNREKQTSDYIARHISIQEMQEMSPLEIARLYYQEAEGEEMDEELCELLSSVVQKVREKNNLR
;
A
#
# COMPACT_ATOMS: atom_id res chain seq x y z
N ASN A 1 -4.54 36.33 18.28
CA ASN A 1 -5.86 35.91 17.79
C ASN A 1 -5.69 34.77 16.81
N GLY A 2 -5.67 33.52 17.34
CA GLY A 2 -5.61 32.33 16.52
C GLY A 2 -6.92 32.15 15.76
N ARG A 3 -6.87 32.12 14.42
CA ARG A 3 -7.97 31.69 13.59
C ARG A 3 -8.03 30.17 13.65
N HIS A 4 -9.10 29.60 14.16
CA HIS A 4 -9.33 28.16 14.13
C HIS A 4 -10.00 27.80 12.81
N ALA A 5 -9.34 26.98 12.02
CA ALA A 5 -9.94 26.34 10.85
C ALA A 5 -10.27 24.89 11.20
N ARG A 6 -11.45 24.40 10.81
CA ARG A 6 -11.84 23.01 10.99
C ARG A 6 -12.28 22.45 9.64
N TYR A 7 -11.65 21.36 9.24
CA TYR A 7 -12.10 20.55 8.12
C TYR A 7 -13.17 19.56 8.61
N CYS A 8 -14.31 19.49 7.94
CA CYS A 8 -15.43 18.64 8.38
C CYS A 8 -15.21 17.15 8.13
N GLY A 9 -14.21 16.78 7.33
CA GLY A 9 -13.93 15.39 6.97
C GLY A 9 -14.92 14.82 5.95
N THR A 10 -14.81 13.53 5.68
CA THR A 10 -15.76 12.75 4.88
C THR A 10 -16.71 12.01 5.82
N PRO A 11 -18.03 11.93 5.51
CA PRO A 11 -18.96 11.22 6.38
C PRO A 11 -18.77 9.71 6.41
N LEU A 12 -18.21 9.13 5.35
CA LEU A 12 -17.90 7.70 5.23
C LEU A 12 -16.49 7.51 4.70
N PRO A 13 -15.80 6.40 5.04
CA PRO A 13 -14.49 6.10 4.52
C PRO A 13 -14.54 5.84 3.01
N VAL A 14 -13.58 6.36 2.27
CA VAL A 14 -13.40 6.13 0.83
C VAL A 14 -12.15 5.29 0.54
N SER A 15 -11.33 5.02 1.56
CA SER A 15 -10.12 4.21 1.47
C SER A 15 -10.01 3.23 2.62
N PHE A 16 -9.46 2.05 2.35
CA PHE A 16 -9.15 1.04 3.39
C PHE A 16 -8.10 1.49 4.41
N ASP A 17 -7.41 2.59 4.16
CA ASP A 17 -6.40 3.14 5.07
C ASP A 17 -6.99 4.17 6.04
N GLU A 18 -8.28 4.49 5.91
CA GLU A 18 -9.03 5.36 6.81
C GLU A 18 -9.57 4.56 8.02
N ALA A 19 -8.68 4.20 8.95
CA ALA A 19 -9.01 3.37 10.12
C ALA A 19 -9.56 4.18 11.33
N TYR A 20 -9.98 5.43 11.11
CA TYR A 20 -10.50 6.31 12.16
C TYR A 20 -12.02 6.49 12.04
N PRO A 21 -12.72 6.83 13.16
CA PRO A 21 -14.17 7.08 13.13
C PRO A 21 -14.50 8.29 12.26
N HIS A 22 -15.44 8.12 11.36
CA HIS A 22 -15.97 9.21 10.55
C HIS A 22 -17.07 9.97 11.31
N SER A 23 -17.14 11.27 11.09
CA SER A 23 -18.05 12.10 11.85
C SER A 23 -18.46 13.37 11.09
N VAL A 24 -19.59 13.95 11.50
CA VAL A 24 -19.99 15.29 11.09
C VAL A 24 -19.91 16.25 12.26
N SER A 25 -19.72 17.53 11.96
CA SER A 25 -19.67 18.58 12.96
C SER A 25 -20.91 19.45 12.87
N ILE A 26 -21.60 19.63 14.01
CA ILE A 26 -22.66 20.63 14.16
C ILE A 26 -22.03 21.85 14.81
N VAL A 27 -22.19 23.00 14.17
CA VAL A 27 -21.66 24.30 14.65
C VAL A 27 -22.81 25.22 14.98
N GLU A 28 -22.92 25.60 16.24
CA GLU A 28 -23.91 26.59 16.68
C GLU A 28 -23.27 27.97 16.81
N LEU A 29 -23.83 28.95 16.11
CA LEU A 29 -23.39 30.34 16.16
C LEU A 29 -24.40 31.18 16.93
N LYS A 30 -24.00 31.83 18.03
CA LYS A 30 -24.87 32.71 18.85
C LYS A 30 -24.28 34.12 18.91
N GLY A 31 -24.54 34.90 17.87
CA GLY A 31 -24.09 36.29 17.77
C GLY A 31 -22.56 36.40 17.84
N ARG A 32 -22.03 37.18 18.84
CA ARG A 32 -20.60 37.40 19.03
C ARG A 32 -19.92 36.37 19.96
N LYS A 33 -20.67 35.39 20.46
CA LYS A 33 -20.10 34.32 21.31
C LYS A 33 -19.24 33.35 20.49
N ALA A 34 -18.31 32.68 21.17
CA ALA A 34 -17.53 31.64 20.54
C ALA A 34 -18.42 30.52 19.97
N PRO A 35 -18.13 30.00 18.77
CA PRO A 35 -18.90 28.89 18.19
C PRO A 35 -18.89 27.67 19.12
N GLN A 36 -20.04 27.02 19.30
CA GLN A 36 -20.13 25.73 19.96
C GLN A 36 -20.08 24.66 18.90
N ILE A 37 -19.15 23.70 19.05
CA ILE A 37 -18.93 22.64 18.07
C ILE A 37 -19.23 21.29 18.73
N ARG A 38 -20.12 20.50 18.13
CA ARG A 38 -20.44 19.14 18.53
C ARG A 38 -20.13 18.20 17.39
N THR A 39 -19.40 17.13 17.67
CA THR A 39 -19.09 16.06 16.72
C THR A 39 -20.07 14.92 16.91
N ILE A 40 -20.61 14.38 15.81
CA ILE A 40 -21.48 13.21 15.77
C ILE A 40 -20.77 12.17 14.89
N GLU A 41 -20.44 11.03 15.48
CA GLU A 41 -19.89 9.90 14.74
C GLU A 41 -20.95 9.25 13.86
N ILE A 42 -20.53 8.80 12.68
CA ILE A 42 -21.39 8.14 11.70
C ILE A 42 -20.95 6.68 11.60
N GLU A 43 -21.86 5.76 11.88
CA GLU A 43 -21.63 4.34 11.63
C GLU A 43 -21.59 4.06 10.14
N ASN A 44 -20.57 3.32 9.70
CA ASN A 44 -20.49 2.86 8.32
C ASN A 44 -21.31 1.56 8.16
N PRO A 45 -22.42 1.59 7.39
CA PRO A 45 -23.29 0.44 7.21
C PRO A 45 -22.62 -0.72 6.43
N ILE A 46 -21.58 -0.41 5.63
CA ILE A 46 -20.81 -1.39 4.86
C ILE A 46 -19.32 -1.13 5.11
N PRO A 47 -18.74 -1.72 6.16
CA PRO A 47 -17.37 -1.44 6.56
C PRO A 47 -16.36 -1.86 5.50
N LEU A 48 -15.22 -1.16 5.45
CA LEU A 48 -14.05 -1.53 4.69
C LEU A 48 -13.17 -2.44 5.55
N VAL A 49 -13.05 -3.71 5.17
CA VAL A 49 -12.36 -4.74 5.96
C VAL A 49 -11.08 -5.16 5.26
N THR A 50 -9.96 -5.09 5.96
CA THR A 50 -8.70 -5.71 5.52
C THR A 50 -8.61 -7.10 6.15
N LEU A 51 -8.53 -8.13 5.31
CA LEU A 51 -8.55 -9.54 5.72
C LEU A 51 -7.35 -10.28 5.14
N PRO A 52 -6.54 -10.94 5.96
CA PRO A 52 -6.43 -10.76 7.41
C PRO A 52 -5.79 -9.39 7.79
N LYS A 53 -5.72 -9.08 9.08
CA LYS A 53 -5.06 -7.82 9.53
C LYS A 53 -3.57 -7.83 9.20
N GLU A 54 -2.88 -8.93 9.53
CA GLU A 54 -1.49 -9.15 9.17
C GLU A 54 -1.39 -9.88 7.82
N PRO A 55 -0.40 -9.55 6.98
CA PRO A 55 -0.26 -10.19 5.68
C PRO A 55 0.11 -11.67 5.83
N VAL A 56 -0.61 -12.54 5.10
CA VAL A 56 -0.37 -13.99 5.04
C VAL A 56 -0.28 -14.45 3.58
N VAL A 57 0.16 -15.68 3.34
CA VAL A 57 0.18 -16.24 1.99
C VAL A 57 -1.22 -16.33 1.40
N PHE A 58 -1.33 -16.26 0.07
CA PHE A 58 -2.64 -16.18 -0.62
C PHE A 58 -3.59 -17.33 -0.26
N GLU A 59 -3.09 -18.55 -0.13
CA GLU A 59 -3.92 -19.72 0.19
C GLU A 59 -4.55 -19.67 1.60
N GLU A 60 -3.89 -19.00 2.52
CA GLU A 60 -4.44 -18.75 3.86
C GLU A 60 -5.44 -17.58 3.83
N ALA A 61 -5.12 -16.51 3.09
CA ALA A 61 -6.01 -15.37 2.94
C ALA A 61 -7.35 -15.76 2.28
N ILE A 62 -7.31 -16.66 1.27
CA ILE A 62 -8.51 -17.12 0.59
C ILE A 62 -9.41 -17.98 1.51
N LYS A 63 -8.83 -18.84 2.35
CA LYS A 63 -9.58 -19.60 3.35
C LYS A 63 -10.33 -18.68 4.33
N LEU A 64 -9.65 -17.66 4.83
CA LEU A 64 -10.28 -16.67 5.70
C LEU A 64 -11.41 -15.90 5.00
N LEU A 65 -11.29 -15.67 3.71
CA LEU A 65 -12.35 -15.05 2.90
C LEU A 65 -13.55 -16.00 2.70
N GLU A 66 -13.31 -17.29 2.49
CA GLU A 66 -14.35 -18.32 2.40
C GLU A 66 -15.09 -18.49 3.73
N GLU A 67 -14.38 -18.38 4.86
CA GLU A 67 -14.94 -18.44 6.22
C GLU A 67 -15.64 -17.14 6.65
N TYR A 68 -15.52 -16.05 5.87
CA TYR A 68 -16.18 -14.79 6.20
C TYR A 68 -17.70 -14.98 6.24
N PRO A 69 -18.42 -14.44 7.27
CA PRO A 69 -19.87 -14.63 7.42
C PRO A 69 -20.68 -14.20 6.20
N ASP A 70 -21.64 -15.02 5.79
CA ASP A 70 -22.44 -14.82 4.58
C ASP A 70 -23.38 -13.60 4.68
N ASP A 71 -23.84 -13.31 5.90
CA ASP A 71 -24.82 -12.28 6.22
C ASP A 71 -24.19 -10.91 6.57
N LYS A 72 -22.87 -10.84 6.69
CA LYS A 72 -22.17 -9.58 7.03
C LYS A 72 -21.80 -8.77 5.78
N PRO A 73 -22.44 -7.62 5.53
CA PRO A 73 -22.03 -6.74 4.45
C PRO A 73 -20.67 -6.11 4.75
N ALA A 74 -19.76 -6.15 3.79
CA ALA A 74 -18.45 -5.49 3.85
C ALA A 74 -17.86 -5.35 2.46
N TYR A 75 -17.00 -4.35 2.29
CA TYR A 75 -16.01 -4.33 1.21
C TYR A 75 -14.71 -4.91 1.76
N ILE A 76 -14.17 -5.93 1.10
CA ILE A 76 -13.00 -6.68 1.60
C ILE A 76 -11.82 -6.49 0.65
N ARG A 77 -10.67 -6.06 1.19
CA ARG A 77 -9.37 -6.23 0.55
C ARG A 77 -8.61 -7.37 1.23
N LEU A 78 -8.02 -8.25 0.43
CA LEU A 78 -7.12 -9.29 0.95
C LEU A 78 -5.73 -8.71 1.20
N ASN A 79 -5.15 -9.07 2.35
CA ASN A 79 -3.82 -8.63 2.74
C ASN A 79 -2.85 -9.79 2.59
N VAL A 80 -2.13 -9.83 1.46
CA VAL A 80 -1.37 -11.00 1.02
C VAL A 80 0.13 -10.74 1.07
N LEU A 81 0.88 -11.67 1.67
CA LEU A 81 2.32 -11.71 1.63
C LEU A 81 2.78 -12.43 0.36
N ILE A 82 3.59 -11.77 -0.44
CA ILE A 82 4.11 -12.28 -1.70
C ILE A 82 5.61 -12.51 -1.55
N LYS A 83 6.06 -13.72 -1.84
CA LYS A 83 7.50 -14.04 -1.95
C LYS A 83 8.01 -13.75 -3.36
N ASP A 84 7.33 -14.31 -4.36
CA ASP A 84 7.69 -14.14 -5.77
C ASP A 84 6.60 -13.42 -6.57
N TYR A 85 5.63 -14.19 -7.08
CA TYR A 85 4.51 -13.69 -7.88
C TYR A 85 3.18 -14.26 -7.40
N LEU A 86 2.10 -13.47 -7.54
CA LEU A 86 0.75 -13.99 -7.41
C LEU A 86 0.35 -14.73 -8.70
N ALA A 87 -0.31 -15.85 -8.56
CA ALA A 87 -0.88 -16.56 -9.72
C ALA A 87 -1.91 -15.66 -10.44
N PRO A 88 -2.01 -15.73 -11.78
CA PRO A 88 -2.92 -14.87 -12.55
C PRO A 88 -4.40 -15.00 -12.16
N ASP A 89 -4.79 -16.15 -11.63
CA ASP A 89 -6.17 -16.48 -11.24
C ASP A 89 -6.57 -16.02 -9.83
N CYS A 90 -5.65 -15.42 -9.06
CA CYS A 90 -5.90 -15.02 -7.67
C CYS A 90 -7.13 -14.11 -7.51
N ASN A 91 -7.31 -13.13 -8.40
CA ASN A 91 -8.46 -12.23 -8.35
C ASN A 91 -9.78 -12.95 -8.66
N GLU A 92 -9.76 -13.90 -9.60
CA GLU A 92 -10.93 -14.71 -9.94
C GLU A 92 -11.31 -15.62 -8.78
N ARG A 93 -10.35 -16.31 -8.17
CA ARG A 93 -10.55 -17.16 -6.99
C ARG A 93 -11.14 -16.36 -5.83
N ALA A 94 -10.58 -15.16 -5.54
CA ALA A 94 -11.12 -14.29 -4.49
C ALA A 94 -12.54 -13.82 -4.79
N SER A 95 -12.85 -13.47 -6.03
CA SER A 95 -14.21 -13.09 -6.45
C SER A 95 -15.20 -14.26 -6.32
N ASN A 96 -14.76 -15.47 -6.62
CA ASN A 96 -15.59 -16.68 -6.50
C ASN A 96 -15.87 -17.05 -5.03
N ALA A 97 -14.89 -16.84 -4.14
CA ALA A 97 -15.00 -17.12 -2.70
C ALA A 97 -16.10 -16.28 -2.00
N VAL A 98 -16.43 -15.10 -2.52
CA VAL A 98 -17.51 -14.25 -1.98
C VAL A 98 -18.83 -14.38 -2.73
N ARG A 99 -18.91 -15.27 -3.71
CA ARG A 99 -20.13 -15.44 -4.52
C ARG A 99 -21.28 -15.94 -3.65
N GLY A 100 -22.38 -15.18 -3.62
CA GLY A 100 -23.55 -15.47 -2.79
C GLY A 100 -23.49 -14.89 -1.37
N LYS A 101 -22.39 -14.29 -0.96
CA LYS A 101 -22.26 -13.60 0.33
C LYS A 101 -22.70 -12.12 0.23
N SER A 102 -23.03 -11.52 1.36
CA SER A 102 -23.36 -10.08 1.47
C SER A 102 -22.13 -9.19 1.34
N CYS A 103 -20.93 -9.71 1.52
CA CYS A 103 -19.66 -8.99 1.33
C CYS A 103 -19.27 -8.94 -0.15
N LYS A 104 -18.38 -7.99 -0.48
CA LYS A 104 -17.81 -7.80 -1.82
C LYS A 104 -16.28 -7.78 -1.72
N TYR A 105 -15.63 -8.60 -2.52
CA TYR A 105 -14.20 -8.53 -2.72
C TYR A 105 -13.83 -7.32 -3.58
N CYS A 106 -12.80 -6.57 -3.18
CA CYS A 106 -12.32 -5.38 -3.90
C CYS A 106 -11.00 -5.64 -4.62
N TYR A 107 -9.96 -5.96 -3.89
CA TYR A 107 -8.63 -6.20 -4.46
C TYR A 107 -7.68 -6.89 -3.46
N ILE A 108 -6.52 -7.31 -3.96
CA ILE A 108 -5.41 -7.83 -3.17
C ILE A 108 -4.43 -6.70 -2.88
N LYS A 109 -4.19 -6.42 -1.58
CA LYS A 109 -3.04 -5.64 -1.13
C LYS A 109 -1.86 -6.59 -1.02
N SER A 110 -0.91 -6.46 -1.94
CA SER A 110 0.32 -7.23 -1.93
C SER A 110 1.35 -6.61 -1.00
N ASN A 111 1.88 -7.42 -0.09
CA ASN A 111 3.02 -7.07 0.74
C ASN A 111 4.16 -8.01 0.36
N ARG A 112 5.29 -7.45 0.04
CA ARG A 112 6.51 -8.26 -0.15
C ARG A 112 7.21 -8.39 1.19
N GLU A 113 7.74 -9.56 1.48
CA GLU A 113 8.74 -9.67 2.54
C GLU A 113 9.79 -8.59 2.27
N LYS A 114 10.10 -7.80 3.31
CA LYS A 114 11.11 -6.74 3.18
C LYS A 114 12.44 -7.37 2.79
N GLN A 115 12.66 -7.53 1.50
CA GLN A 115 13.99 -7.83 0.98
C GLN A 115 14.73 -6.50 0.86
N THR A 116 15.81 -6.39 1.58
CA THR A 116 17.05 -5.63 1.28
C THR A 116 16.98 -4.14 0.89
N SER A 117 15.87 -3.56 0.41
CA SER A 117 15.82 -2.12 0.11
C SER A 117 15.99 -1.25 1.36
N ASP A 118 15.65 -1.78 2.55
CA ASP A 118 15.81 -1.10 3.84
C ASP A 118 17.29 -1.00 4.26
N TYR A 119 18.19 -1.87 3.77
CA TYR A 119 19.61 -1.82 4.13
C TYR A 119 20.33 -0.69 3.40
N ILE A 120 20.13 -0.58 2.09
CA ILE A 120 20.71 0.51 1.29
C ILE A 120 20.20 1.86 1.83
N ALA A 121 18.89 1.98 2.11
CA ALA A 121 18.31 3.20 2.66
C ALA A 121 18.78 3.54 4.08
N ARG A 122 19.26 2.56 4.87
CA ARG A 122 19.79 2.78 6.23
C ARG A 122 21.27 3.10 6.27
N HIS A 123 22.04 2.70 5.26
CA HIS A 123 23.52 2.76 5.28
C HIS A 123 24.10 3.71 4.25
N ILE A 124 23.33 4.17 3.27
CA ILE A 124 23.77 5.10 2.24
C ILE A 124 22.90 6.37 2.32
N SER A 125 23.53 7.51 2.52
CA SER A 125 22.83 8.79 2.50
C SER A 125 22.38 9.14 1.07
N ILE A 126 21.36 10.01 0.95
CA ILE A 126 20.90 10.51 -0.36
C ILE A 126 22.04 11.19 -1.13
N GLN A 127 22.96 11.84 -0.43
CA GLN A 127 24.12 12.50 -1.03
C GLN A 127 25.10 11.48 -1.63
N GLU A 128 25.45 10.44 -0.88
CA GLU A 128 26.31 9.35 -1.36
C GLU A 128 25.67 8.63 -2.55
N MET A 129 24.35 8.39 -2.53
CA MET A 129 23.65 7.75 -3.64
C MET A 129 23.67 8.62 -4.92
N GLN A 130 23.65 9.95 -4.79
CA GLN A 130 23.75 10.87 -5.93
C GLN A 130 25.14 10.89 -6.57
N GLU A 131 26.17 10.60 -5.80
CA GLU A 131 27.57 10.55 -6.27
C GLU A 131 27.93 9.19 -6.90
N MET A 132 27.15 8.14 -6.60
CA MET A 132 27.37 6.80 -7.14
C MET A 132 26.90 6.65 -8.59
N SER A 133 27.63 5.84 -9.35
CA SER A 133 27.19 5.46 -10.69
C SER A 133 26.01 4.46 -10.62
N PRO A 134 25.14 4.41 -11.64
CA PRO A 134 24.05 3.41 -11.70
C PRO A 134 24.56 1.95 -11.58
N LEU A 135 25.75 1.66 -12.04
CA LEU A 135 26.38 0.35 -11.94
C LEU A 135 26.78 0.03 -10.49
N GLU A 136 27.34 0.99 -9.77
CA GLU A 136 27.71 0.81 -8.36
C GLU A 136 26.47 0.57 -7.49
N ILE A 137 25.41 1.33 -7.71
CA ILE A 137 24.13 1.14 -7.01
C ILE A 137 23.58 -0.27 -7.29
N ALA A 138 23.62 -0.71 -8.54
CA ALA A 138 23.12 -2.02 -8.93
C ALA A 138 23.95 -3.16 -8.33
N ARG A 139 25.29 -3.04 -8.27
CA ARG A 139 26.16 -4.02 -7.63
C ARG A 139 25.86 -4.16 -6.13
N LEU A 140 25.71 -3.04 -5.43
CA LEU A 140 25.33 -3.06 -4.02
C LEU A 140 23.98 -3.73 -3.79
N TYR A 141 23.00 -3.40 -4.63
CA TYR A 141 21.68 -4.00 -4.55
C TYR A 141 21.72 -5.52 -4.82
N TYR A 142 22.48 -5.93 -5.83
CA TYR A 142 22.63 -7.35 -6.22
C TYR A 142 23.32 -8.15 -5.11
N GLN A 143 24.45 -7.66 -4.60
CA GLN A 143 25.17 -8.28 -3.49
C GLN A 143 24.32 -8.45 -2.24
N GLU A 144 23.47 -7.48 -1.98
CA GLU A 144 22.57 -7.52 -0.85
C GLU A 144 21.41 -8.50 -1.07
N ALA A 145 20.83 -8.55 -2.28
CA ALA A 145 19.68 -9.37 -2.61
C ALA A 145 20.04 -10.86 -2.75
N GLU A 146 21.17 -11.15 -3.39
CA GLU A 146 21.58 -12.51 -3.72
C GLU A 146 22.67 -13.05 -2.78
N GLY A 147 23.33 -12.17 -2.01
CA GLY A 147 24.44 -12.56 -1.12
C GLY A 147 25.77 -12.82 -1.85
N GLU A 148 25.81 -12.60 -3.16
CA GLU A 148 26.96 -12.85 -4.04
C GLU A 148 27.32 -11.60 -4.84
N GLU A 149 28.55 -11.52 -5.36
CA GLU A 149 28.93 -10.45 -6.25
C GLU A 149 28.29 -10.62 -7.64
N MET A 150 27.90 -9.51 -8.25
CA MET A 150 27.34 -9.49 -9.61
C MET A 150 28.37 -9.99 -10.61
N ASP A 151 28.01 -10.96 -11.44
CA ASP A 151 28.88 -11.53 -12.47
C ASP A 151 29.25 -10.50 -13.56
N GLU A 152 30.29 -10.81 -14.31
CA GLU A 152 30.89 -9.91 -15.30
C GLU A 152 29.92 -9.69 -16.49
N GLU A 153 29.19 -10.73 -16.90
CA GLU A 153 28.21 -10.68 -17.99
C GLU A 153 27.03 -9.75 -17.67
N LEU A 154 26.50 -9.83 -16.44
CA LEU A 154 25.44 -8.97 -15.97
C LEU A 154 25.91 -7.52 -15.82
N CYS A 155 27.15 -7.29 -15.38
CA CYS A 155 27.76 -5.96 -15.32
C CYS A 155 27.90 -5.33 -16.71
N GLU A 156 28.34 -6.08 -17.71
CA GLU A 156 28.46 -5.62 -19.10
C GLU A 156 27.08 -5.30 -19.69
N LEU A 157 26.10 -6.16 -19.49
CA LEU A 157 24.72 -5.96 -19.93
C LEU A 157 24.16 -4.65 -19.35
N LEU A 158 24.27 -4.45 -18.05
CA LEU A 158 23.79 -3.26 -17.37
C LEU A 158 24.49 -1.99 -17.86
N SER A 159 25.82 -2.06 -18.04
CA SER A 159 26.60 -0.94 -18.58
C SER A 159 26.13 -0.54 -19.98
N SER A 160 25.84 -1.52 -20.84
CA SER A 160 25.33 -1.28 -22.18
C SER A 160 23.95 -0.60 -22.16
N VAL A 161 23.07 -0.98 -21.23
CA VAL A 161 21.74 -0.38 -21.05
C VAL A 161 21.88 1.06 -20.56
N VAL A 162 22.72 1.31 -19.55
CA VAL A 162 22.97 2.66 -19.02
C VAL A 162 23.50 3.59 -20.11
N GLN A 163 24.42 3.11 -20.94
CA GLN A 163 24.97 3.90 -22.06
C GLN A 163 23.88 4.24 -23.08
N LYS A 164 23.07 3.27 -23.50
CA LYS A 164 21.93 3.51 -24.45
C LYS A 164 20.93 4.52 -23.92
N VAL A 165 20.64 4.48 -22.62
CA VAL A 165 19.72 5.46 -21.99
C VAL A 165 20.33 6.86 -21.97
N ARG A 166 21.64 7.00 -21.68
CA ARG A 166 22.35 8.29 -21.72
C ARG A 166 22.37 8.88 -23.13
N GLU A 167 22.68 8.08 -24.14
CA GLU A 167 22.66 8.52 -25.55
C GLU A 167 21.26 8.99 -25.95
N LYS A 168 20.21 8.29 -25.58
CA LYS A 168 18.82 8.67 -25.88
C LYS A 168 18.38 9.95 -25.17
N ASN A 169 18.88 10.23 -23.96
CA ASN A 169 18.56 11.44 -23.23
C ASN A 169 19.37 12.66 -23.70
N ASN A 170 20.57 12.47 -24.26
CA ASN A 170 21.37 13.54 -24.86
C ASN A 170 20.91 13.96 -26.27
N LEU A 171 19.98 13.21 -26.88
CA LEU A 171 19.37 13.51 -28.17
C LEU A 171 18.02 14.27 -28.04
N ARG A 172 17.65 14.72 -26.84
CA ARG A 172 16.52 15.60 -26.54
C ARG A 172 16.99 16.94 -26.01
#